data_4e7216e61535aaf2e854d555c5d6a455
#
_entry.id   4e7216e61535aaf2e854d555c5d6a455
#
_cell.length_a   1.000
_cell.length_b   1.000
_cell.length_c   1.000
_cell.angle_alpha   90.00
_cell.angle_beta   90.00
_cell.angle_gamma   90.00
#
_symmetry.space_group_name_H-M   'P 1'
#
loop_
_entity.id
_entity.type
_entity.pdbx_description
1 polymer ?
#
loop_
_entity_poly.entity_id
_entity_poly.type
_entity_poly.pdbx_seq_one_letter_code
_entity_poly.pdbx_strand_id
1 'polypeptide(L)'
;MASMSATDRVAAHWVPDGDAVRCGLCPHRCQIAEGKTGICGVRENRGGTLFAATYGMVAAVAVDPVEKKPLFHFHPGARVLSIGSVGCNFRCEFCQNWNLVLRQVPVESVRIEDLLRTARQEDSVGIAYTYNEPFIQFEFVLECAKAFRAAGMKNVLVTNGYVCPEPLSELLPFVDAMNIDLKSMDPAFYRKICGGD
;
A
#
# COMPACT_ATOMS: atom_id res chain seq x y z
N MET A 1 -11.90 -27.78 -6.12
CA MET A 1 -11.18 -26.51 -6.33
C MET A 1 -10.71 -26.04 -4.96
N ALA A 2 -9.39 -26.05 -4.68
CA ALA A 2 -8.86 -25.57 -3.42
C ALA A 2 -9.16 -24.06 -3.33
N SER A 3 -9.75 -23.61 -2.22
CA SER A 3 -9.92 -22.19 -1.91
C SER A 3 -8.52 -21.57 -1.83
N MET A 4 -8.16 -20.70 -2.79
CA MET A 4 -6.94 -19.91 -2.67
C MET A 4 -7.03 -19.08 -1.39
N SER A 5 -6.06 -19.23 -0.50
CA SER A 5 -5.97 -18.39 0.70
C SER A 5 -5.69 -16.93 0.27
N ALA A 6 -6.05 -15.96 1.09
CA ALA A 6 -5.75 -14.54 0.83
C ALA A 6 -4.24 -14.29 0.58
N THR A 7 -3.38 -15.20 1.04
CA THR A 7 -1.91 -15.15 0.88
C THR A 7 -1.39 -15.71 -0.45
N ASP A 8 -2.27 -16.20 -1.34
CA ASP A 8 -1.87 -16.84 -2.61
C ASP A 8 -2.06 -15.93 -3.84
N ARG A 9 -2.14 -14.62 -3.63
CA ARG A 9 -2.24 -13.66 -4.73
C ARG A 9 -0.91 -13.49 -5.44
N VAL A 10 -0.86 -13.88 -6.73
CA VAL A 10 0.31 -13.59 -7.57
C VAL A 10 0.47 -12.09 -7.70
N ALA A 11 1.67 -11.61 -7.47
CA ALA A 11 2.01 -10.19 -7.55
C ALA A 11 2.04 -9.70 -9.02
N ALA A 12 1.71 -8.42 -9.23
CA ALA A 12 1.96 -7.72 -10.48
C ALA A 12 3.37 -7.11 -10.50
N HIS A 13 3.79 -6.59 -11.66
CA HIS A 13 5.03 -5.83 -11.83
C HIS A 13 6.29 -6.57 -11.35
N TRP A 14 6.55 -7.75 -11.88
CA TRP A 14 7.78 -8.51 -11.66
C TRP A 14 8.16 -9.29 -12.92
N VAL A 15 9.42 -9.73 -12.96
CA VAL A 15 9.96 -10.61 -14.03
C VAL A 15 10.86 -11.69 -13.42
N PRO A 16 11.00 -12.86 -14.07
CA PRO A 16 12.05 -13.83 -13.72
C PRO A 16 13.45 -13.20 -13.88
N ASP A 17 14.39 -13.59 -12.99
CA ASP A 17 15.75 -13.06 -12.98
C ASP A 17 16.74 -14.14 -12.53
N GLY A 18 17.12 -15.04 -13.44
CA GLY A 18 17.89 -16.25 -13.13
C GLY A 18 17.13 -17.17 -12.17
N ASP A 19 17.76 -17.54 -11.05
CA ASP A 19 17.17 -18.34 -9.97
C ASP A 19 16.32 -17.50 -8.98
N ALA A 20 16.11 -16.23 -9.29
CA ALA A 20 15.35 -15.28 -8.46
C ALA A 20 14.23 -14.64 -9.29
N VAL A 21 13.48 -13.74 -8.66
CA VAL A 21 12.55 -12.84 -9.33
C VAL A 21 12.93 -11.39 -9.07
N ARG A 22 12.70 -10.51 -10.04
CA ARG A 22 12.94 -9.07 -9.91
C ARG A 22 11.62 -8.34 -9.77
N CYS A 23 11.40 -7.71 -8.63
CA CYS A 23 10.24 -6.87 -8.38
C CYS A 23 10.39 -5.51 -9.08
N GLY A 24 9.37 -5.09 -9.82
CA GLY A 24 9.32 -3.82 -10.55
C GLY A 24 8.44 -2.76 -9.91
N LEU A 25 7.96 -2.96 -8.69
CA LEU A 25 6.96 -2.09 -8.07
C LEU A 25 7.52 -0.73 -7.64
N CYS A 26 8.74 -0.70 -7.10
CA CYS A 26 9.40 0.52 -6.66
C CYS A 26 10.87 0.55 -7.12
N PRO A 27 11.55 1.72 -7.04
CA PRO A 27 12.93 1.88 -7.52
C PRO A 27 13.97 0.98 -6.86
N HIS A 28 13.68 0.35 -5.71
CA HIS A 28 14.57 -0.67 -5.16
C HIS A 28 14.81 -1.84 -6.10
N ARG A 29 13.88 -2.16 -7.02
CA ARG A 29 14.05 -3.24 -8.01
C ARG A 29 14.60 -4.51 -7.37
N CYS A 30 14.08 -4.90 -6.19
CA CYS A 30 14.58 -6.02 -5.41
C CYS A 30 14.74 -7.29 -6.25
N GLN A 31 15.93 -7.87 -6.25
CA GLN A 31 16.16 -9.25 -6.67
C GLN A 31 15.84 -10.15 -5.47
N ILE A 32 14.83 -11.01 -5.59
CA ILE A 32 14.27 -11.79 -4.48
C ILE A 32 14.49 -13.27 -4.75
N ALA A 33 15.41 -13.88 -4.01
CA ALA A 33 15.68 -15.30 -4.10
C ALA A 33 14.50 -16.13 -3.59
N GLU A 34 14.49 -17.41 -3.92
CA GLU A 34 13.47 -18.39 -3.47
C GLU A 34 13.30 -18.35 -1.95
N GLY A 35 12.03 -18.30 -1.49
CA GLY A 35 11.65 -18.24 -0.07
C GLY A 35 12.02 -16.94 0.64
N LYS A 36 12.44 -15.89 -0.10
CA LYS A 36 12.78 -14.57 0.48
C LYS A 36 11.75 -13.52 0.11
N THR A 37 11.80 -12.40 0.83
CA THR A 37 10.96 -11.22 0.58
C THR A 37 11.80 -10.05 0.10
N GLY A 38 11.16 -9.11 -0.62
CA GLY A 38 11.75 -7.82 -0.92
C GLY A 38 11.94 -6.96 0.34
N ILE A 39 12.59 -5.80 0.21
CA ILE A 39 12.85 -4.83 1.30
C ILE A 39 11.55 -4.47 2.04
N CYS A 40 10.42 -4.32 1.35
CA CYS A 40 9.13 -4.02 1.96
C CYS A 40 8.61 -5.13 2.90
N GLY A 41 9.11 -6.35 2.78
CA GLY A 41 8.76 -7.50 3.61
C GLY A 41 7.42 -8.16 3.29
N VAL A 42 6.73 -7.77 2.20
CA VAL A 42 5.37 -8.24 1.88
C VAL A 42 5.24 -8.79 0.45
N ARG A 43 6.31 -8.78 -0.31
CA ARG A 43 6.38 -9.40 -1.64
C ARG A 43 7.40 -10.54 -1.58
N GLU A 44 6.95 -11.77 -1.79
CA GLU A 44 7.68 -13.01 -1.52
C GLU A 44 7.82 -13.84 -2.79
N ASN A 45 9.03 -14.36 -3.03
CA ASN A 45 9.25 -15.34 -4.09
C ASN A 45 8.93 -16.75 -3.57
N ARG A 46 8.00 -17.43 -4.22
CA ARG A 46 7.63 -18.83 -3.96
C ARG A 46 7.68 -19.60 -5.28
N GLY A 47 8.60 -20.53 -5.41
CA GLY A 47 8.72 -21.35 -6.61
C GLY A 47 9.00 -20.54 -7.89
N GLY A 48 9.81 -19.48 -7.84
CA GLY A 48 10.09 -18.62 -8.99
C GLY A 48 8.92 -17.68 -9.39
N THR A 49 7.90 -17.54 -8.54
CA THR A 49 6.76 -16.64 -8.73
C THR A 49 6.69 -15.65 -7.58
N LEU A 50 6.50 -14.36 -7.89
CA LEU A 50 6.33 -13.34 -6.86
C LEU A 50 4.88 -13.29 -6.38
N PHE A 51 4.68 -13.33 -5.07
CA PHE A 51 3.37 -13.23 -4.41
C PHE A 51 3.23 -11.95 -3.59
N ALA A 52 2.03 -11.38 -3.57
CA ALA A 52 1.60 -10.33 -2.66
C ALA A 52 1.17 -10.97 -1.33
N ALA A 53 2.15 -11.28 -0.46
CA ALA A 53 1.95 -12.12 0.72
C ALA A 53 0.98 -11.54 1.78
N THR A 54 0.65 -10.24 1.69
CA THR A 54 -0.29 -9.56 2.59
C THR A 54 -1.53 -9.03 1.88
N TYR A 55 -1.88 -9.60 0.70
CA TYR A 55 -3.08 -9.20 -0.03
C TYR A 55 -4.33 -9.28 0.87
N GLY A 56 -5.10 -8.18 0.94
CA GLY A 56 -6.32 -8.11 1.77
C GLY A 56 -6.07 -8.10 3.28
N MET A 57 -4.81 -8.02 3.72
CA MET A 57 -4.48 -7.94 5.14
C MET A 57 -4.31 -6.49 5.58
N VAL A 58 -5.04 -6.08 6.61
CA VAL A 58 -4.96 -4.75 7.23
C VAL A 58 -4.55 -4.87 8.70
N ALA A 59 -3.81 -3.89 9.19
CA ALA A 59 -3.37 -3.78 10.56
C ALA A 59 -3.99 -2.59 11.28
N ALA A 60 -4.55 -1.65 10.52
CA ALA A 60 -5.20 -0.46 11.05
C ALA A 60 -6.43 -0.12 10.20
N VAL A 61 -7.55 0.12 10.88
CA VAL A 61 -8.80 0.63 10.29
C VAL A 61 -9.34 1.73 11.20
N ALA A 62 -9.63 2.89 10.64
CA ALA A 62 -10.23 4.00 11.36
C ALA A 62 -11.09 4.86 10.43
N VAL A 63 -12.01 5.63 10.99
CA VAL A 63 -12.70 6.67 10.24
C VAL A 63 -12.23 8.03 10.77
N ASP A 64 -11.46 8.71 9.94
CA ASP A 64 -10.77 9.94 10.28
C ASP A 64 -11.34 11.16 9.54
N PRO A 65 -11.20 12.38 10.05
CA PRO A 65 -11.35 13.59 9.24
C PRO A 65 -10.36 13.56 8.04
N VAL A 66 -10.80 14.04 6.89
CA VAL A 66 -9.96 14.11 5.67
C VAL A 66 -8.70 14.94 5.94
N GLU A 67 -8.76 15.95 6.80
CA GLU A 67 -7.64 16.80 7.17
C GLU A 67 -6.49 16.02 7.86
N LYS A 68 -6.78 14.86 8.48
CA LYS A 68 -5.74 13.93 8.96
C LYS A 68 -4.91 13.30 7.85
N LYS A 69 -5.33 13.43 6.59
CA LYS A 69 -4.59 12.99 5.40
C LYS A 69 -3.84 14.14 4.74
N PRO A 70 -3.50 15.21 5.46
CA PRO A 70 -3.17 16.59 5.09
C PRO A 70 -3.83 17.11 3.80
N LEU A 71 -5.12 16.85 3.63
CA LEU A 71 -5.90 17.26 2.45
C LEU A 71 -6.96 18.30 2.87
N PHE A 72 -6.53 19.55 3.10
CA PHE A 72 -7.37 20.60 3.67
C PHE A 72 -8.41 21.17 2.70
N HIS A 73 -8.23 21.00 1.39
CA HIS A 73 -9.13 21.52 0.35
C HIS A 73 -9.88 20.42 -0.40
N PHE A 74 -9.73 19.18 -0.01
CA PHE A 74 -10.43 18.04 -0.59
C PHE A 74 -11.54 17.58 0.35
N HIS A 75 -12.80 17.86 0.00
CA HIS A 75 -13.98 17.57 0.83
C HIS A 75 -13.81 18.02 2.29
N PRO A 76 -13.59 19.33 2.57
CA PRO A 76 -13.31 19.82 3.92
C PRO A 76 -14.40 19.43 4.92
N GLY A 77 -13.99 18.94 6.10
CA GLY A 77 -14.89 18.48 7.14
C GLY A 77 -15.50 17.09 6.94
N ALA A 78 -15.22 16.43 5.80
CA ALA A 78 -15.71 15.08 5.55
C ALA A 78 -14.90 14.03 6.33
N ARG A 79 -15.53 12.87 6.56
CA ARG A 79 -14.87 11.68 7.12
C ARG A 79 -14.41 10.76 6.00
N VAL A 80 -13.29 10.07 6.20
CA VAL A 80 -12.73 9.09 5.27
C VAL A 80 -12.37 7.80 6.01
N LEU A 81 -12.82 6.65 5.48
CA LEU A 81 -12.39 5.34 5.98
C LEU A 81 -10.91 5.16 5.65
N SER A 82 -10.10 4.98 6.67
CA SER A 82 -8.65 4.88 6.56
C SER A 82 -8.20 3.45 6.84
N ILE A 83 -7.41 2.88 5.95
CA ILE A 83 -6.82 1.57 6.14
C ILE A 83 -5.31 1.62 6.01
N GLY A 84 -4.63 0.78 6.77
CA GLY A 84 -3.20 0.54 6.68
C GLY A 84 -2.88 -0.93 6.84
N SER A 85 -1.80 -1.34 6.21
CA SER A 85 -1.27 -2.69 6.24
C SER A 85 0.02 -2.75 7.05
N VAL A 86 0.85 -3.75 6.77
CA VAL A 86 2.18 -3.92 7.37
C VAL A 86 3.26 -3.83 6.31
N GLY A 87 4.48 -3.49 6.74
CA GLY A 87 5.63 -3.30 5.87
C GLY A 87 5.69 -1.91 5.24
N CYS A 88 6.81 -1.58 4.63
CA CYS A 88 7.04 -0.34 3.87
C CYS A 88 8.28 -0.54 3.00
N ASN A 89 8.37 0.17 1.88
CA ASN A 89 9.59 0.21 1.06
C ASN A 89 10.65 1.17 1.61
N PHE A 90 10.31 1.97 2.65
CA PHE A 90 11.26 2.75 3.44
C PHE A 90 11.45 2.19 4.86
N ARG A 91 12.53 2.64 5.53
CA ARG A 91 12.90 2.30 6.91
C ARG A 91 13.25 3.55 7.70
N CYS A 92 12.41 4.61 7.57
CA CYS A 92 12.65 5.89 8.20
C CYS A 92 12.88 5.75 9.72
N GLU A 93 14.00 6.25 10.24
CA GLU A 93 14.32 6.19 11.68
C GLU A 93 13.33 6.97 12.56
N PHE A 94 12.66 7.96 11.98
CA PHE A 94 11.62 8.78 12.63
C PHE A 94 10.20 8.29 12.34
N CYS A 95 10.01 7.06 11.86
CA CYS A 95 8.69 6.57 11.46
C CYS A 95 7.73 6.53 12.66
N GLN A 96 6.65 7.32 12.58
CA GLN A 96 5.59 7.34 13.59
C GLN A 96 4.90 5.97 13.72
N ASN A 97 4.77 5.26 12.60
CA ASN A 97 4.11 3.96 12.52
C ASN A 97 5.12 2.80 12.37
N TRP A 98 6.27 2.89 13.06
CA TRP A 98 7.36 1.93 12.95
C TRP A 98 6.94 0.47 13.22
N ASN A 99 5.98 0.25 14.12
CA ASN A 99 5.44 -1.05 14.45
C ASN A 99 4.72 -1.72 13.26
N LEU A 100 3.99 -0.94 12.45
CA LEU A 100 3.41 -1.43 11.18
C LEU A 100 4.52 -1.77 10.18
N VAL A 101 5.52 -0.89 10.05
CA VAL A 101 6.66 -1.08 9.14
C VAL A 101 7.44 -2.34 9.48
N LEU A 102 7.69 -2.60 10.75
CA LEU A 102 8.40 -3.78 11.25
C LEU A 102 7.50 -5.04 11.35
N ARG A 103 6.23 -4.93 11.00
CA ARG A 103 5.25 -6.03 11.06
C ARG A 103 5.10 -6.63 12.47
N GLN A 104 5.15 -5.77 13.49
CA GLN A 104 5.04 -6.14 14.91
C GLN A 104 3.63 -5.97 15.47
N VAL A 105 2.64 -5.99 14.60
CA VAL A 105 1.22 -5.84 14.95
C VAL A 105 0.41 -6.97 14.32
N PRO A 106 -0.71 -7.37 14.93
CA PRO A 106 -1.62 -8.30 14.30
C PRO A 106 -2.21 -7.72 13.01
N VAL A 107 -2.54 -8.60 12.09
CA VAL A 107 -3.23 -8.27 10.84
C VAL A 107 -4.51 -9.08 10.74
N GLU A 108 -5.53 -8.47 10.15
CA GLU A 108 -6.82 -9.10 9.87
C GLU A 108 -7.07 -9.15 8.38
N SER A 109 -7.64 -10.25 7.90
CA SER A 109 -8.08 -10.36 6.52
C SER A 109 -9.40 -9.64 6.33
N VAL A 110 -9.46 -8.73 5.35
CA VAL A 110 -10.66 -7.98 5.03
C VAL A 110 -11.08 -8.22 3.58
N ARG A 111 -12.39 -8.18 3.32
CA ARG A 111 -12.94 -8.20 1.97
C ARG A 111 -13.29 -6.76 1.55
N ILE A 112 -13.18 -6.50 0.27
CA ILE A 112 -13.48 -5.17 -0.31
C ILE A 112 -14.94 -4.77 -0.05
N GLU A 113 -15.86 -5.76 -0.12
CA GLU A 113 -17.29 -5.54 0.15
C GLU A 113 -17.55 -5.09 1.58
N ASP A 114 -16.76 -5.60 2.54
CA ASP A 114 -16.88 -5.22 3.95
C ASP A 114 -16.37 -3.79 4.16
N LEU A 115 -15.28 -3.39 3.51
CA LEU A 115 -14.78 -2.02 3.52
C LEU A 115 -15.80 -1.03 2.91
N LEU A 116 -16.41 -1.38 1.77
CA LEU A 116 -17.46 -0.58 1.14
C LEU A 116 -18.68 -0.42 2.05
N ARG A 117 -19.11 -1.51 2.71
CA ARG A 117 -20.22 -1.47 3.66
C ARG A 117 -19.89 -0.57 4.84
N THR A 118 -18.71 -0.72 5.44
CA THR A 118 -18.24 0.14 6.54
C THR A 118 -18.19 1.60 6.13
N ALA A 119 -17.62 1.92 4.96
CA ALA A 119 -17.56 3.29 4.47
C ALA A 119 -18.95 3.93 4.34
N ARG A 120 -19.95 3.18 3.85
CA ARG A 120 -21.33 3.66 3.75
C ARG A 120 -21.99 3.86 5.12
N GLN A 121 -21.81 2.92 6.05
CA GLN A 121 -22.36 2.97 7.40
C GLN A 121 -21.82 4.15 8.21
N GLU A 122 -20.56 4.51 7.96
CA GLU A 122 -19.86 5.59 8.66
C GLU A 122 -19.96 6.95 7.94
N ASP A 123 -20.80 7.07 6.92
CA ASP A 123 -20.95 8.26 6.08
C ASP A 123 -19.60 8.80 5.56
N SER A 124 -18.74 7.88 5.15
CA SER A 124 -17.42 8.19 4.65
C SER A 124 -17.47 8.65 3.19
N VAL A 125 -16.75 9.72 2.86
CA VAL A 125 -16.61 10.19 1.46
C VAL A 125 -15.91 9.15 0.56
N GLY A 126 -15.17 8.22 1.15
CA GLY A 126 -14.43 7.20 0.43
C GLY A 126 -13.44 6.44 1.30
N ILE A 127 -12.34 6.02 0.72
CA ILE A 127 -11.28 5.28 1.40
C ILE A 127 -9.93 5.98 1.25
N ALA A 128 -9.15 6.00 2.33
CA ALA A 128 -7.76 6.44 2.36
C ALA A 128 -6.83 5.27 2.65
N TYR A 129 -5.91 5.00 1.75
CA TYR A 129 -4.82 4.05 1.91
C TYR A 129 -3.64 4.79 2.53
N THR A 130 -3.31 4.47 3.79
CA THR A 130 -2.43 5.31 4.63
C THR A 130 -1.70 4.51 5.71
N TYR A 131 -1.07 5.17 6.68
CA TYR A 131 -0.33 4.66 7.84
C TYR A 131 1.01 4.00 7.50
N ASN A 132 1.10 3.21 6.43
CA ASN A 132 2.32 2.68 5.83
C ASN A 132 2.35 3.06 4.33
N GLU A 133 3.20 2.42 3.52
CA GLU A 133 3.23 2.70 2.08
C GLU A 133 2.15 1.89 1.34
N PRO A 134 1.12 2.51 0.75
CA PRO A 134 0.05 1.78 0.07
C PRO A 134 0.50 1.03 -1.18
N PHE A 135 1.49 1.53 -1.92
CA PHE A 135 1.95 0.87 -3.16
C PHE A 135 2.53 -0.53 -2.93
N ILE A 136 3.03 -0.88 -1.74
CA ILE A 136 3.54 -2.24 -1.51
C ILE A 136 2.44 -3.31 -1.54
N GLN A 137 1.17 -2.91 -1.36
CA GLN A 137 -0.03 -3.75 -1.51
C GLN A 137 -0.78 -3.44 -2.81
N PHE A 138 -0.08 -3.15 -3.87
CA PHE A 138 -0.58 -2.63 -5.13
C PHE A 138 -1.85 -3.33 -5.62
N GLU A 139 -1.87 -4.66 -5.63
CA GLU A 139 -2.98 -5.46 -6.16
C GLU A 139 -4.27 -5.21 -5.38
N PHE A 140 -4.18 -5.21 -4.05
CA PHE A 140 -5.32 -4.97 -3.18
C PHE A 140 -5.81 -3.54 -3.26
N VAL A 141 -4.88 -2.57 -3.24
CA VAL A 141 -5.21 -1.14 -3.35
C VAL A 141 -5.86 -0.84 -4.70
N LEU A 142 -5.38 -1.41 -5.80
CA LEU A 142 -5.96 -1.23 -7.13
C LEU A 142 -7.38 -1.80 -7.23
N GLU A 143 -7.62 -2.99 -6.69
CA GLU A 143 -8.94 -3.62 -6.69
C GLU A 143 -9.92 -2.85 -5.79
N CYS A 144 -9.49 -2.43 -4.60
CA CYS A 144 -10.28 -1.54 -3.75
C CYS A 144 -10.62 -0.22 -4.45
N ALA A 145 -9.62 0.42 -5.08
CA ALA A 145 -9.81 1.71 -5.75
C ALA A 145 -10.82 1.61 -6.90
N LYS A 146 -10.77 0.54 -7.68
CA LYS A 146 -11.78 0.25 -8.71
C LYS A 146 -13.18 0.08 -8.12
N ALA A 147 -13.31 -0.68 -7.04
CA ALA A 147 -14.59 -0.96 -6.40
C ALA A 147 -15.20 0.31 -5.76
N PHE A 148 -14.39 1.10 -5.04
CA PHE A 148 -14.85 2.35 -4.43
C PHE A 148 -15.26 3.36 -5.50
N ARG A 149 -14.48 3.51 -6.57
CA ARG A 149 -14.85 4.38 -7.70
C ARG A 149 -16.17 3.92 -8.36
N ALA A 150 -16.36 2.62 -8.60
CA ALA A 150 -17.60 2.08 -9.14
C ALA A 150 -18.81 2.33 -8.22
N ALA A 151 -18.57 2.43 -6.90
CA ALA A 151 -19.58 2.78 -5.90
C ALA A 151 -19.82 4.31 -5.77
N GLY A 152 -19.16 5.15 -6.59
CA GLY A 152 -19.24 6.60 -6.55
C GLY A 152 -18.48 7.23 -5.38
N MET A 153 -17.63 6.47 -4.70
CA MET A 153 -16.83 6.90 -3.54
C MET A 153 -15.42 7.31 -3.95
N LYS A 154 -14.76 8.09 -3.09
CA LYS A 154 -13.45 8.66 -3.35
C LYS A 154 -12.30 7.76 -2.90
N ASN A 155 -11.17 7.86 -3.61
CA ASN A 155 -9.93 7.15 -3.29
C ASN A 155 -8.82 8.16 -2.97
N VAL A 156 -8.23 8.03 -1.81
CA VAL A 156 -7.17 8.90 -1.30
C VAL A 156 -5.91 8.08 -1.02
N LEU A 157 -4.76 8.55 -1.48
CA LEU A 157 -3.46 7.98 -1.12
C LEU A 157 -2.69 8.91 -0.18
N VAL A 158 -2.09 8.33 0.87
CA VAL A 158 -1.02 8.97 1.64
C VAL A 158 0.22 8.11 1.47
N THR A 159 1.17 8.59 0.70
CA THR A 159 2.29 7.80 0.16
C THR A 159 3.62 8.54 0.28
N ASN A 160 4.72 7.79 0.35
CA ASN A 160 6.06 8.36 0.20
C ASN A 160 6.45 8.61 -1.26
N GLY A 161 5.63 8.20 -2.23
CA GLY A 161 5.85 8.42 -3.65
C GLY A 161 6.97 7.58 -4.29
N TYR A 162 7.61 6.68 -3.54
CA TYR A 162 8.71 5.84 -4.04
C TYR A 162 8.18 4.62 -4.79
N VAL A 163 7.69 4.87 -5.97
CA VAL A 163 7.01 3.90 -6.86
C VAL A 163 7.53 4.03 -8.28
N CYS A 164 7.57 2.93 -9.04
CA CYS A 164 7.92 2.97 -10.46
C CYS A 164 6.79 3.56 -11.32
N PRO A 165 7.10 4.12 -12.51
CA PRO A 165 6.11 4.77 -13.36
C PRO A 165 4.95 3.86 -13.78
N GLU A 166 5.22 2.57 -14.04
CA GLU A 166 4.22 1.64 -14.56
C GLU A 166 3.10 1.37 -13.53
N PRO A 167 3.37 0.91 -12.27
CA PRO A 167 2.33 0.74 -11.26
C PRO A 167 1.66 2.07 -10.88
N LEU A 168 2.39 3.19 -10.88
CA LEU A 168 1.80 4.50 -10.65
C LEU A 168 0.75 4.82 -11.72
N SER A 169 1.10 4.69 -13.00
CA SER A 169 0.22 4.98 -14.12
C SER A 169 -1.03 4.09 -14.15
N GLU A 170 -0.94 2.85 -13.65
CA GLU A 170 -2.07 1.94 -13.58
C GLU A 170 -3.06 2.30 -12.45
N LEU A 171 -2.56 2.80 -11.31
CA LEU A 171 -3.40 3.15 -10.16
C LEU A 171 -4.01 4.57 -10.28
N LEU A 172 -3.26 5.55 -10.80
CA LEU A 172 -3.65 6.96 -10.85
C LEU A 172 -5.06 7.23 -11.42
N PRO A 173 -5.54 6.53 -12.48
CA PRO A 173 -6.89 6.75 -12.99
C PRO A 173 -8.01 6.55 -11.96
N PHE A 174 -7.74 5.86 -10.87
CA PHE A 174 -8.71 5.57 -9.82
C PHE A 174 -8.53 6.42 -8.56
N VAL A 175 -7.50 7.28 -8.49
CA VAL A 175 -7.17 8.13 -7.34
C VAL A 175 -7.77 9.52 -7.52
N ASP A 176 -8.47 10.02 -6.50
CA ASP A 176 -9.10 11.35 -6.50
C ASP A 176 -8.21 12.42 -5.83
N ALA A 177 -7.44 12.02 -4.82
CA ALA A 177 -6.51 12.91 -4.12
C ALA A 177 -5.30 12.14 -3.57
N MET A 178 -4.17 12.83 -3.44
CA MET A 178 -2.93 12.24 -2.94
C MET A 178 -2.17 13.24 -2.06
N ASN A 179 -1.74 12.78 -0.89
CA ASN A 179 -0.68 13.42 -0.13
C ASN A 179 0.63 12.66 -0.38
N ILE A 180 1.66 13.34 -0.86
CA ILE A 180 3.00 12.77 -1.08
C ILE A 180 3.93 13.33 -0.02
N ASP A 181 4.45 12.45 0.81
CA ASP A 181 5.34 12.80 1.91
C ASP A 181 6.75 13.12 1.42
N LEU A 182 7.07 14.38 1.19
CA LEU A 182 8.44 14.81 0.97
C LEU A 182 9.20 14.82 2.31
N LYS A 183 10.12 13.87 2.50
CA LYS A 183 10.84 13.70 3.77
C LYS A 183 12.01 14.69 3.91
N SER A 184 12.67 15.03 2.81
CA SER A 184 13.80 15.96 2.73
C SER A 184 14.02 16.43 1.30
N MET A 185 14.77 17.53 1.13
CA MET A 185 15.33 17.96 -0.16
C MET A 185 16.75 17.42 -0.37
N ASP A 186 17.32 16.72 0.62
CA ASP A 186 18.66 16.15 0.54
C ASP A 186 18.60 14.64 0.23
N PRO A 187 19.13 14.19 -0.92
CA PRO A 187 19.20 12.77 -1.26
C PRO A 187 20.00 11.94 -0.25
N ALA A 188 20.98 12.53 0.43
CA ALA A 188 21.75 11.83 1.46
C ALA A 188 20.88 11.48 2.68
N PHE A 189 19.91 12.34 3.01
CA PHE A 189 18.92 12.05 4.05
C PHE A 189 18.07 10.82 3.68
N TYR A 190 17.57 10.74 2.44
CA TYR A 190 16.80 9.58 1.99
C TYR A 190 17.61 8.28 2.10
N ARG A 191 18.86 8.28 1.61
CA ARG A 191 19.71 7.08 1.67
C ARG A 191 20.02 6.64 3.10
N LYS A 192 20.36 7.60 4.00
CA LYS A 192 20.82 7.27 5.35
C LYS A 192 19.69 7.04 6.34
N ILE A 193 18.63 7.86 6.27
CA ILE A 193 17.58 7.93 7.29
C ILE A 193 16.29 7.22 6.84
N CYS A 194 15.96 7.27 5.55
CA CYS A 194 14.74 6.66 5.03
C CYS A 194 14.97 5.27 4.39
N GLY A 195 16.19 4.98 3.95
CA GLY A 195 16.51 3.73 3.27
C GLY A 195 16.03 3.68 1.81
N GLY A 196 16.01 4.84 1.14
CA GLY A 196 15.69 5.01 -0.29
C GLY A 196 16.52 6.14 -0.90
N ASP A 197 16.20 6.57 -2.11
CA ASP A 197 16.87 7.67 -2.83
C ASP A 197 15.88 8.57 -3.58
#